data_40b065cf770eb9a63007869521040232
#
_entry.id   40b065cf770eb9a63007869521040232
#
_cell.length_a   1.000
_cell.length_b   1.000
_cell.length_c   1.000
_cell.angle_alpha   90.00
_cell.angle_beta   90.00
_cell.angle_gamma   90.00
#
_symmetry.space_group_name_H-M   'P 1'
#
loop_
_entity.id
_entity.type
_entity.pdbx_description
1 polymer ?
#
loop_
_entity_poly.entity_id
_entity_poly.type
_entity_poly.pdbx_seq_one_letter_code
_entity_poly.pdbx_strand_id
1 'polypeptide(L)'
;MTSAPLLAWRLASQYLDGRQAADPARAVRHFGAVQAQEYGQSLWAVGLRTRAATAAAIEAAIESGSILRTWPMRGTIHFVPAEDARWMLDLLAGRRIRAMATIYRRLGLTEEVLGRAGEITAGALRGGRRMRRPDLLALLASRGIDCSASPHGGRGSHILGYLSMTGLVCIGPMDGAQQSLVLLDEWAPHPRSPEDPAAELAARYFTSHGPATVRDFGWWSGLPLSQVRAAIERAGPALATTELGGEEYWHGSGLAGAAPGDGRAGTGGPAAGGALLLPAFDEYTVAYKDRALLLARGRQLPAGDLLNPVMVLDGHAVGLWKRVITGRGAQLTLAPFGRLARGDRDRFAVAAERYAAFLGLPAEIATATPAQVRRQRRP
;
A
#
# COMPACT_ATOMS: atom_id res chain seq x y z
N MET A 1 27.52 3.59 -13.84
CA MET A 1 27.19 2.42 -12.97
C MET A 1 25.81 1.92 -13.30
N THR A 2 25.57 0.62 -13.26
CA THR A 2 24.27 0.02 -13.54
C THR A 2 23.33 0.17 -12.34
N SER A 3 22.06 0.44 -12.56
CA SER A 3 21.01 0.49 -11.50
C SER A 3 20.67 -0.89 -10.92
N ALA A 4 21.20 -1.96 -11.52
CA ALA A 4 20.88 -3.34 -11.17
C ALA A 4 21.07 -3.69 -9.69
N PRO A 5 22.20 -3.33 -9.00
CA PRO A 5 22.35 -3.63 -7.58
C PRO A 5 21.29 -2.94 -6.71
N LEU A 6 20.95 -1.67 -7.01
CA LEU A 6 19.95 -0.92 -6.27
C LEU A 6 18.56 -1.55 -6.38
N LEU A 7 18.17 -1.98 -7.58
CA LEU A 7 16.89 -2.65 -7.80
C LEU A 7 16.83 -4.02 -7.11
N ALA A 8 17.93 -4.79 -7.15
CA ALA A 8 18.01 -6.06 -6.46
C ALA A 8 17.84 -5.89 -4.93
N TRP A 9 18.48 -4.87 -4.35
CA TRP A 9 18.32 -4.55 -2.93
C TRP A 9 16.90 -4.12 -2.58
N ARG A 10 16.23 -3.29 -3.42
CA ARG A 10 14.83 -2.90 -3.24
C ARG A 10 13.87 -4.09 -3.33
N LEU A 11 14.11 -5.03 -4.26
CA LEU A 11 13.32 -6.27 -4.33
C LEU A 11 13.49 -7.09 -3.05
N ALA A 12 14.72 -7.20 -2.56
CA ALA A 12 15.06 -7.91 -1.35
C ALA A 12 14.40 -7.30 -0.11
N SER A 13 14.53 -5.99 0.09
CA SER A 13 13.93 -5.27 1.21
C SER A 13 12.42 -5.37 1.22
N GLN A 14 11.80 -5.43 0.04
CA GLN A 14 10.35 -5.53 -0.13
C GLN A 14 9.82 -6.96 -0.18
N TYR A 15 10.63 -7.98 0.12
CA TYR A 15 10.23 -9.39 0.06
C TYR A 15 9.71 -9.83 -1.31
N LEU A 16 10.31 -9.31 -2.38
CA LEU A 16 9.98 -9.62 -3.77
C LEU A 16 11.05 -10.49 -4.46
N ASP A 17 12.09 -10.89 -3.76
CA ASP A 17 13.21 -11.71 -4.22
C ASP A 17 13.10 -13.20 -3.82
N GLY A 18 11.94 -13.61 -3.31
CA GLY A 18 11.68 -14.95 -2.81
C GLY A 18 11.72 -15.07 -1.29
N ARG A 19 12.29 -14.10 -0.59
CA ARG A 19 12.09 -13.96 0.85
C ARG A 19 10.65 -13.53 1.10
N GLN A 20 10.02 -14.07 2.12
CA GLN A 20 8.62 -13.79 2.42
C GLN A 20 8.39 -13.82 3.93
N ALA A 21 7.47 -12.98 4.40
CA ALA A 21 6.98 -13.02 5.76
C ALA A 21 6.24 -14.34 6.04
N ALA A 22 6.26 -14.78 7.28
CA ALA A 22 5.59 -16.01 7.68
C ALA A 22 4.06 -15.91 7.60
N ASP A 23 3.52 -14.71 7.82
CA ASP A 23 2.08 -14.42 7.82
C ASP A 23 1.79 -12.99 7.33
N PRO A 24 0.52 -12.67 6.99
CA PRO A 24 0.14 -11.35 6.48
C PRO A 24 0.40 -10.20 7.46
N ALA A 25 0.19 -10.40 8.76
CA ALA A 25 0.39 -9.35 9.76
C ALA A 25 1.87 -8.97 9.86
N ARG A 26 2.77 -9.95 9.80
CA ARG A 26 4.22 -9.71 9.75
C ARG A 26 4.66 -9.00 8.46
N ALA A 27 4.05 -9.33 7.32
CA ALA A 27 4.30 -8.60 6.08
C ALA A 27 3.93 -7.12 6.22
N VAL A 28 2.72 -6.81 6.69
CA VAL A 28 2.27 -5.44 6.89
C VAL A 28 3.10 -4.71 7.96
N ARG A 29 3.48 -5.40 9.05
CA ARG A 29 4.35 -4.84 10.10
C ARG A 29 5.73 -4.46 9.56
N HIS A 30 6.32 -5.28 8.68
CA HIS A 30 7.60 -4.99 8.05
C HIS A 30 7.56 -3.67 7.27
N PHE A 31 6.48 -3.41 6.54
CA PHE A 31 6.31 -2.17 5.76
C PHE A 31 5.88 -0.97 6.62
N GLY A 32 5.23 -1.21 7.76
CA GLY A 32 4.54 -0.19 8.54
C GLY A 32 3.21 0.22 7.89
N ALA A 33 3.20 0.48 6.60
CA ALA A 33 1.99 0.77 5.84
C ALA A 33 2.10 0.23 4.40
N VAL A 34 1.02 -0.36 3.89
CA VAL A 34 0.90 -0.84 2.50
C VAL A 34 -0.31 -0.16 1.86
N GLN A 35 -0.13 0.52 0.74
CA GLN A 35 -1.24 1.24 0.10
C GLN A 35 -2.38 0.29 -0.26
N ALA A 36 -3.61 0.62 0.20
CA ALA A 36 -4.78 -0.24 0.13
C ALA A 36 -6.00 0.45 -0.48
N GLN A 37 -5.77 1.31 -1.48
CA GLN A 37 -6.84 2.08 -2.14
C GLN A 37 -7.79 1.17 -2.92
N GLU A 38 -7.26 0.20 -3.65
CA GLU A 38 -8.03 -0.84 -4.34
C GLU A 38 -7.95 -2.15 -3.55
N TYR A 39 -9.03 -2.51 -2.83
CA TYR A 39 -9.04 -3.61 -1.88
C TYR A 39 -8.46 -4.92 -2.44
N GLY A 40 -9.04 -5.45 -3.50
CA GLY A 40 -8.58 -6.72 -4.06
C GLY A 40 -7.15 -6.68 -4.64
N GLN A 41 -6.64 -5.52 -5.03
CA GLN A 41 -5.24 -5.35 -5.45
C GLN A 41 -4.32 -5.29 -4.23
N SER A 42 -4.76 -4.64 -3.15
CA SER A 42 -3.97 -4.56 -1.92
C SER A 42 -3.83 -5.89 -1.19
N LEU A 43 -4.83 -6.77 -1.29
CA LEU A 43 -4.68 -8.16 -0.81
C LEU A 43 -3.51 -8.84 -1.53
N TRP A 44 -3.40 -8.67 -2.86
CA TRP A 44 -2.29 -9.23 -3.63
C TRP A 44 -0.94 -8.59 -3.28
N ALA A 45 -0.89 -7.28 -2.99
CA ALA A 45 0.33 -6.63 -2.52
C ALA A 45 0.90 -7.30 -1.27
N VAL A 46 0.04 -7.64 -0.30
CA VAL A 46 0.42 -8.39 0.91
C VAL A 46 0.73 -9.85 0.56
N GLY A 47 -0.09 -10.48 -0.31
CA GLY A 47 0.08 -11.88 -0.72
C GLY A 47 1.41 -12.17 -1.40
N LEU A 48 1.90 -11.27 -2.27
CA LEU A 48 3.22 -11.38 -2.89
C LEU A 48 4.36 -11.49 -1.87
N ARG A 49 4.18 -10.90 -0.70
CA ARG A 49 5.19 -10.74 0.35
C ARG A 49 5.01 -11.74 1.51
N THR A 50 3.99 -12.60 1.40
CA THR A 50 3.66 -13.59 2.45
C THR A 50 3.79 -15.01 1.89
N ARG A 51 4.38 -15.90 2.67
CA ARG A 51 4.60 -17.29 2.28
C ARG A 51 3.27 -18.01 2.11
N ALA A 52 3.10 -18.67 0.96
CA ALA A 52 1.91 -19.48 0.63
C ALA A 52 0.57 -18.79 0.97
N ALA A 53 0.52 -17.45 0.88
CA ALA A 53 -0.68 -16.71 1.22
C ALA A 53 -1.80 -16.90 0.19
N THR A 54 -3.03 -16.91 0.69
CA THR A 54 -4.25 -16.81 -0.10
C THR A 54 -4.96 -15.50 0.20
N ALA A 55 -5.86 -15.05 -0.66
CA ALA A 55 -6.70 -13.88 -0.40
C ALA A 55 -7.47 -14.04 0.93
N ALA A 56 -8.03 -15.23 1.16
CA ALA A 56 -8.76 -15.56 2.39
C ALA A 56 -7.88 -15.44 3.66
N ALA A 57 -6.59 -15.78 3.58
CA ALA A 57 -5.69 -15.65 4.73
C ALA A 57 -5.47 -14.17 5.13
N ILE A 58 -5.43 -13.28 4.15
CA ILE A 58 -5.29 -11.84 4.41
C ILE A 58 -6.61 -11.27 4.92
N GLU A 59 -7.73 -11.68 4.35
CA GLU A 59 -9.06 -11.31 4.84
C GLU A 59 -9.28 -11.78 6.28
N ALA A 60 -8.82 -12.97 6.65
CA ALA A 60 -8.84 -13.47 8.02
C ALA A 60 -7.98 -12.60 8.97
N ALA A 61 -6.83 -12.09 8.51
CA ALA A 61 -6.01 -11.18 9.31
C ALA A 61 -6.68 -9.79 9.50
N ILE A 62 -7.49 -9.34 8.54
CA ILE A 62 -8.32 -8.13 8.66
C ILE A 62 -9.49 -8.41 9.61
N GLU A 63 -10.16 -9.56 9.47
CA GLU A 63 -11.29 -9.97 10.33
C GLU A 63 -10.88 -10.12 11.79
N SER A 64 -9.69 -10.65 12.04
CA SER A 64 -9.14 -10.78 13.41
C SER A 64 -8.66 -9.46 14.02
N GLY A 65 -8.66 -8.36 13.25
CA GLY A 65 -8.11 -7.08 13.69
C GLY A 65 -6.58 -7.04 13.78
N SER A 66 -5.86 -8.01 13.20
CA SER A 66 -4.38 -7.99 13.16
C SER A 66 -3.83 -6.96 12.17
N ILE A 67 -4.60 -6.72 11.11
CA ILE A 67 -4.35 -5.71 10.07
C ILE A 67 -5.55 -4.77 10.03
N LEU A 68 -5.30 -3.48 10.07
CA LEU A 68 -6.32 -2.46 9.89
C LEU A 68 -6.19 -1.78 8.54
N ARG A 69 -7.30 -1.21 8.09
CA ARG A 69 -7.35 -0.40 6.87
C ARG A 69 -7.83 1.00 7.23
N THR A 70 -6.97 2.01 7.09
CA THR A 70 -7.26 3.40 7.51
C THR A 70 -6.52 4.43 6.65
N TRP A 71 -6.62 5.74 6.97
CA TRP A 71 -5.97 6.86 6.26
C TRP A 71 -4.82 7.47 7.06
N PRO A 72 -3.68 6.80 7.24
CA PRO A 72 -2.60 7.34 8.07
C PRO A 72 -1.87 8.51 7.41
N MET A 73 -1.66 8.48 6.10
CA MET A 73 -0.82 9.45 5.40
C MET A 73 -1.32 9.80 4.00
N ARG A 74 -0.94 10.97 3.50
CA ARG A 74 -1.20 11.50 2.14
C ARG A 74 -2.69 11.54 1.73
N GLY A 75 -3.61 11.14 2.61
CA GLY A 75 -5.04 11.04 2.31
C GLY A 75 -5.42 9.81 1.49
N THR A 76 -4.57 8.79 1.45
CA THR A 76 -4.82 7.48 0.83
C THR A 76 -5.01 6.40 1.89
N ILE A 77 -5.76 5.37 1.53
CA ILE A 77 -6.05 4.23 2.41
C ILE A 77 -4.83 3.30 2.41
N HIS A 78 -4.46 2.80 3.59
CA HIS A 78 -3.38 1.83 3.77
C HIS A 78 -3.81 0.69 4.70
N PHE A 79 -3.25 -0.48 4.50
CA PHE A 79 -3.13 -1.48 5.55
C PHE A 79 -2.01 -1.08 6.49
N VAL A 80 -2.29 -1.15 7.78
CA VAL A 80 -1.33 -0.90 8.87
C VAL A 80 -1.46 -1.99 9.93
N PRO A 81 -0.42 -2.29 10.71
CA PRO A 81 -0.58 -3.14 11.87
C PRO A 81 -1.57 -2.51 12.85
N ALA A 82 -2.45 -3.30 13.44
CA ALA A 82 -3.47 -2.78 14.36
C ALA A 82 -2.85 -2.01 15.53
N GLU A 83 -1.80 -2.57 16.12
CA GLU A 83 -1.09 -1.97 17.23
C GLU A 83 -0.43 -0.62 16.91
N ASP A 84 -0.17 -0.34 15.65
CA ASP A 84 0.54 0.88 15.20
C ASP A 84 -0.41 1.96 14.67
N ALA A 85 -1.67 1.62 14.41
CA ALA A 85 -2.61 2.52 13.75
C ALA A 85 -2.75 3.87 14.48
N ARG A 86 -2.85 3.86 15.82
CA ARG A 86 -3.05 5.06 16.62
C ARG A 86 -1.88 6.04 16.47
N TRP A 87 -0.67 5.60 16.80
CA TRP A 87 0.49 6.50 16.73
C TRP A 87 0.83 6.96 15.31
N MET A 88 0.55 6.14 14.29
CA MET A 88 0.73 6.52 12.90
C MET A 88 -0.25 7.62 12.47
N LEU A 89 -1.52 7.53 12.89
CA LEU A 89 -2.51 8.56 12.65
C LEU A 89 -2.11 9.87 13.37
N ASP A 90 -1.72 9.80 14.62
CA ASP A 90 -1.30 10.97 15.41
C ASP A 90 -0.08 11.68 14.79
N LEU A 91 0.89 10.90 14.28
CA LEU A 91 2.09 11.45 13.64
C LEU A 91 1.80 12.11 12.28
N LEU A 92 0.95 11.48 11.46
CA LEU A 92 0.91 11.78 10.01
C LEU A 92 -0.38 12.47 9.56
N ALA A 93 -1.55 12.13 10.15
CA ALA A 93 -2.83 12.55 9.61
C ALA A 93 -3.13 14.04 9.81
N GLY A 94 -2.67 14.64 10.90
CA GLY A 94 -2.95 16.04 11.24
C GLY A 94 -2.54 17.02 10.15
N ARG A 95 -1.43 16.75 9.46
CA ARG A 95 -0.97 17.56 8.33
C ARG A 95 -1.95 17.51 7.15
N ARG A 96 -2.49 16.32 6.86
CA ARG A 96 -3.48 16.14 5.79
C ARG A 96 -4.80 16.82 6.13
N ILE A 97 -5.26 16.70 7.36
CA ILE A 97 -6.48 17.39 7.84
C ILE A 97 -6.34 18.89 7.61
N ARG A 98 -5.23 19.51 8.02
CA ARG A 98 -4.96 20.93 7.78
C ARG A 98 -4.94 21.30 6.29
N ALA A 99 -4.34 20.47 5.45
CA ALA A 99 -4.31 20.69 4.01
C ALA A 99 -5.71 20.60 3.36
N MET A 100 -6.64 19.87 3.98
CA MET A 100 -8.04 19.75 3.54
C MET A 100 -8.95 20.90 4.01
N ALA A 101 -8.48 21.81 4.87
CA ALA A 101 -9.31 22.85 5.49
C ALA A 101 -10.10 23.70 4.48
N THR A 102 -9.52 24.04 3.32
CA THR A 102 -10.22 24.79 2.27
C THR A 102 -11.36 23.98 1.65
N ILE A 103 -11.17 22.67 1.45
CA ILE A 103 -12.19 21.76 0.93
C ILE A 103 -13.30 21.61 1.96
N TYR A 104 -12.96 21.41 3.23
CA TYR A 104 -13.95 21.30 4.31
C TYR A 104 -14.82 22.55 4.39
N ARG A 105 -14.21 23.76 4.34
CA ARG A 105 -14.98 25.03 4.31
C ARG A 105 -15.93 25.11 3.10
N ARG A 106 -15.48 24.77 1.89
CA ARG A 106 -16.31 24.77 0.69
C ARG A 106 -17.49 23.79 0.77
N LEU A 107 -17.28 22.67 1.47
CA LEU A 107 -18.31 21.66 1.69
C LEU A 107 -19.19 21.96 2.93
N GLY A 108 -18.95 23.06 3.66
CA GLY A 108 -19.67 23.36 4.90
C GLY A 108 -19.45 22.32 5.99
N LEU A 109 -18.29 21.65 5.99
CA LEU A 109 -17.87 20.69 7.03
C LEU A 109 -17.16 21.48 8.14
N THR A 110 -17.94 22.15 8.98
CA THR A 110 -17.45 22.86 10.17
C THR A 110 -17.04 21.87 11.25
N GLU A 111 -16.30 22.35 12.25
CA GLU A 111 -15.94 21.53 13.43
C GLU A 111 -17.19 20.99 14.14
N GLU A 112 -18.26 21.79 14.24
CA GLU A 112 -19.55 21.37 14.81
C GLU A 112 -20.17 20.22 14.01
N VAL A 113 -20.22 20.33 12.67
CA VAL A 113 -20.75 19.27 11.80
C VAL A 113 -19.93 17.99 11.91
N LEU A 114 -18.60 18.11 11.90
CA LEU A 114 -17.69 16.97 12.02
C LEU A 114 -17.75 16.33 13.42
N GLY A 115 -17.83 17.14 14.47
CA GLY A 115 -18.00 16.68 15.85
C GLY A 115 -19.33 15.90 16.04
N ARG A 116 -20.44 16.48 15.58
CA ARG A 116 -21.75 15.83 15.63
C ARG A 116 -21.78 14.54 14.80
N ALA A 117 -21.16 14.52 13.63
CA ALA A 117 -21.02 13.30 12.85
C ALA A 117 -20.22 12.23 13.60
N GLY A 118 -19.17 12.63 14.32
CA GLY A 118 -18.36 11.76 15.19
C GLY A 118 -19.19 11.14 16.33
N GLU A 119 -19.96 11.95 17.04
CA GLU A 119 -20.83 11.48 18.14
C GLU A 119 -21.89 10.47 17.67
N ILE A 120 -22.56 10.75 16.55
CA ILE A 120 -23.54 9.84 15.95
C ILE A 120 -22.87 8.54 15.55
N THR A 121 -21.70 8.63 14.89
CA THR A 121 -20.92 7.46 14.45
C THR A 121 -20.46 6.62 15.64
N ALA A 122 -19.90 7.24 16.68
CA ALA A 122 -19.47 6.57 17.90
C ALA A 122 -20.63 5.84 18.60
N GLY A 123 -21.78 6.50 18.73
CA GLY A 123 -22.98 5.89 19.30
C GLY A 123 -23.50 4.69 18.49
N ALA A 124 -23.41 4.75 17.17
CA ALA A 124 -23.86 3.68 16.29
C ALA A 124 -22.93 2.45 16.31
N LEU A 125 -21.63 2.66 16.45
CA LEU A 125 -20.61 1.60 16.34
C LEU A 125 -20.16 1.04 17.69
N ARG A 126 -20.54 1.65 18.82
CA ARG A 126 -20.13 1.22 20.18
C ARG A 126 -20.51 -0.23 20.47
N GLY A 127 -19.65 -0.95 21.21
CA GLY A 127 -19.85 -2.36 21.59
C GLY A 127 -19.44 -3.31 20.46
N GLY A 128 -18.42 -3.00 19.68
CA GLY A 128 -17.89 -3.85 18.62
C GLY A 128 -18.79 -3.94 17.39
N ARG A 129 -19.79 -3.06 17.28
CA ARG A 129 -20.71 -3.07 16.13
C ARG A 129 -19.99 -2.64 14.85
N ARG A 130 -20.39 -3.28 13.75
CA ARG A 130 -19.97 -2.95 12.40
C ARG A 130 -21.15 -2.34 11.64
N MET A 131 -20.87 -1.36 10.78
CA MET A 131 -21.88 -0.79 9.91
C MET A 131 -21.30 -0.58 8.52
N ARG A 132 -22.04 -1.01 7.49
CA ARG A 132 -21.64 -0.75 6.10
C ARG A 132 -21.58 0.75 5.83
N ARG A 133 -20.64 1.14 4.99
CA ARG A 133 -20.47 2.56 4.63
C ARG A 133 -21.77 3.24 4.16
N PRO A 134 -22.60 2.65 3.28
CA PRO A 134 -23.87 3.28 2.87
C PRO A 134 -24.84 3.45 4.04
N ASP A 135 -24.92 2.47 4.93
CA ASP A 135 -25.86 2.49 6.07
C ASP A 135 -25.46 3.56 7.08
N LEU A 136 -24.17 3.74 7.35
CA LEU A 136 -23.68 4.82 8.21
C LEU A 136 -23.96 6.20 7.60
N LEU A 137 -23.75 6.35 6.29
CA LEU A 137 -24.09 7.62 5.61
C LEU A 137 -25.59 7.91 5.63
N ALA A 138 -26.44 6.89 5.47
CA ALA A 138 -27.89 7.04 5.61
C ALA A 138 -28.29 7.40 7.06
N LEU A 139 -27.65 6.82 8.07
CA LEU A 139 -27.85 7.20 9.47
C LEU A 139 -27.48 8.66 9.72
N LEU A 140 -26.31 9.11 9.25
CA LEU A 140 -25.88 10.50 9.37
C LEU A 140 -26.90 11.45 8.70
N ALA A 141 -27.36 11.11 7.51
CA ALA A 141 -28.36 11.88 6.77
C ALA A 141 -29.70 11.96 7.54
N SER A 142 -30.17 10.86 8.12
CA SER A 142 -31.40 10.83 8.93
C SER A 142 -31.30 11.68 10.22
N ARG A 143 -30.08 11.98 10.65
CA ARG A 143 -29.79 12.86 11.80
C ARG A 143 -29.44 14.29 11.39
N GLY A 144 -29.71 14.67 10.13
CA GLY A 144 -29.53 16.02 9.60
C GLY A 144 -28.11 16.38 9.20
N ILE A 145 -27.21 15.39 9.04
CA ILE A 145 -25.88 15.61 8.47
C ILE A 145 -25.97 15.37 6.95
N ASP A 146 -25.83 16.42 6.16
CA ASP A 146 -25.82 16.29 4.71
C ASP A 146 -24.60 15.48 4.22
N CYS A 147 -24.85 14.33 3.61
CA CYS A 147 -23.87 13.42 3.04
C CYS A 147 -23.89 13.38 1.50
N SER A 148 -24.49 14.39 0.86
CA SER A 148 -24.70 14.46 -0.59
C SER A 148 -23.42 14.37 -1.41
N ALA A 149 -23.59 13.98 -2.67
CA ALA A 149 -22.52 14.02 -3.66
C ALA A 149 -22.13 15.48 -4.00
N SER A 150 -20.89 15.69 -4.39
CA SER A 150 -20.36 16.98 -4.78
C SER A 150 -19.31 16.80 -5.90
N PRO A 151 -19.08 17.80 -6.76
CA PRO A 151 -18.02 17.74 -7.77
C PRO A 151 -16.60 17.53 -7.21
N HIS A 152 -16.41 17.80 -5.92
CA HIS A 152 -15.13 17.63 -5.22
C HIS A 152 -15.03 16.33 -4.40
N GLY A 153 -15.89 15.33 -4.69
CA GLY A 153 -16.12 14.17 -3.87
C GLY A 153 -17.27 14.41 -2.88
N GLY A 154 -18.11 13.39 -2.62
CA GLY A 154 -19.27 13.55 -1.76
C GLY A 154 -18.89 13.93 -0.32
N ARG A 155 -19.70 14.80 0.31
CA ARG A 155 -19.54 15.23 1.70
C ARG A 155 -19.34 14.03 2.64
N GLY A 156 -20.13 12.96 2.46
CA GLY A 156 -20.00 11.73 3.25
C GLY A 156 -18.61 11.10 3.18
N SER A 157 -17.95 11.12 2.02
CA SER A 157 -16.57 10.58 1.89
C SER A 157 -15.56 11.42 2.69
N HIS A 158 -15.73 12.75 2.70
CA HIS A 158 -14.87 13.64 3.49
C HIS A 158 -15.11 13.51 4.99
N ILE A 159 -16.37 13.34 5.43
CA ILE A 159 -16.70 13.06 6.83
C ILE A 159 -16.03 11.77 7.28
N LEU A 160 -16.23 10.66 6.56
CA LEU A 160 -15.63 9.37 6.93
C LEU A 160 -14.10 9.40 6.90
N GLY A 161 -13.51 10.09 5.90
CA GLY A 161 -12.06 10.30 5.84
C GLY A 161 -11.55 11.10 7.05
N TYR A 162 -12.26 12.16 7.47
CA TYR A 162 -11.92 12.94 8.65
C TYR A 162 -11.99 12.07 9.92
N LEU A 163 -13.10 11.36 10.13
CA LEU A 163 -13.27 10.49 11.29
C LEU A 163 -12.23 9.37 11.36
N SER A 164 -11.77 8.89 10.20
CA SER A 164 -10.68 7.91 10.15
C SER A 164 -9.32 8.54 10.42
N MET A 165 -9.04 9.71 9.88
CA MET A 165 -7.79 10.44 10.12
C MET A 165 -7.65 10.92 11.57
N THR A 166 -8.77 11.21 12.26
CA THR A 166 -8.78 11.54 13.69
C THR A 166 -8.76 10.29 14.58
N GLY A 167 -8.78 9.09 13.99
CA GLY A 167 -8.68 7.83 14.70
C GLY A 167 -9.97 7.43 15.45
N LEU A 168 -11.13 8.00 15.07
CA LEU A 168 -12.41 7.53 15.64
C LEU A 168 -12.82 6.20 15.04
N VAL A 169 -12.69 6.07 13.70
CA VAL A 169 -13.06 4.84 12.99
C VAL A 169 -11.91 4.32 12.13
N CYS A 170 -11.96 3.05 11.82
CA CYS A 170 -11.20 2.45 10.72
C CYS A 170 -12.14 1.64 9.81
N ILE A 171 -11.62 1.22 8.66
CA ILE A 171 -12.33 0.30 7.78
C ILE A 171 -12.13 -1.10 8.33
N GLY A 172 -13.23 -1.74 8.74
CA GLY A 172 -13.30 -3.13 9.16
C GLY A 172 -13.33 -4.10 7.97
N PRO A 173 -13.68 -5.35 8.24
CA PRO A 173 -13.87 -6.37 7.22
C PRO A 173 -14.91 -5.98 6.17
N MET A 174 -14.81 -6.58 4.99
CA MET A 174 -15.84 -6.41 3.97
C MET A 174 -17.14 -7.11 4.41
N ASP A 175 -18.28 -6.48 4.15
CA ASP A 175 -19.62 -7.07 4.27
C ASP A 175 -20.21 -7.20 2.86
N GLY A 176 -20.05 -8.37 2.29
CA GLY A 176 -20.29 -8.59 0.87
C GLY A 176 -19.35 -7.73 0.01
N ALA A 177 -19.91 -6.91 -0.88
CA ALA A 177 -19.16 -5.97 -1.71
C ALA A 177 -18.92 -4.61 -1.04
N GLN A 178 -19.41 -4.39 0.20
CA GLN A 178 -19.38 -3.11 0.88
C GLN A 178 -18.29 -3.07 1.96
N GLN A 179 -17.67 -1.92 2.12
CA GLN A 179 -16.78 -1.65 3.25
C GLN A 179 -17.60 -1.49 4.52
N SER A 180 -17.20 -2.14 5.61
CA SER A 180 -17.71 -1.83 6.94
C SER A 180 -16.82 -0.82 7.65
N LEU A 181 -17.38 -0.15 8.65
CA LEU A 181 -16.70 0.75 9.55
C LEU A 181 -16.86 0.26 10.97
N VAL A 182 -15.81 0.42 11.77
CA VAL A 182 -15.74 0.02 13.17
C VAL A 182 -15.04 1.13 13.97
N LEU A 183 -15.26 1.18 15.29
CA LEU A 183 -14.48 2.06 16.17
C LEU A 183 -13.05 1.54 16.27
N LEU A 184 -12.07 2.43 16.06
CA LEU A 184 -10.65 2.06 16.06
C LEU A 184 -10.23 1.48 17.41
N ASP A 185 -10.60 2.13 18.50
CA ASP A 185 -10.15 1.72 19.84
C ASP A 185 -10.78 0.40 20.34
N GLU A 186 -11.99 0.07 19.85
CA GLU A 186 -12.61 -1.22 20.14
C GLU A 186 -12.08 -2.34 19.24
N TRP A 187 -11.69 -2.01 18.00
CA TRP A 187 -11.16 -2.97 17.04
C TRP A 187 -9.68 -3.28 17.24
N ALA A 188 -8.91 -2.28 17.71
CA ALA A 188 -7.50 -2.39 18.05
C ALA A 188 -7.24 -1.92 19.49
N PRO A 189 -7.69 -2.71 20.50
CA PRO A 189 -7.69 -2.28 21.90
C PRO A 189 -6.29 -2.21 22.53
N HIS A 190 -5.25 -2.67 21.84
CA HIS A 190 -3.88 -2.74 22.36
C HIS A 190 -2.92 -1.91 21.50
N PRO A 191 -3.06 -0.57 21.46
CA PRO A 191 -2.16 0.27 20.69
C PRO A 191 -0.76 0.28 21.31
N ARG A 192 0.24 0.25 20.45
CA ARG A 192 1.65 0.48 20.81
C ARG A 192 1.94 1.97 20.83
N SER A 193 2.80 2.42 21.71
CA SER A 193 3.30 3.80 21.77
C SER A 193 4.82 3.76 21.68
N PRO A 194 5.42 3.92 20.49
CA PRO A 194 6.87 4.02 20.37
C PRO A 194 7.37 5.28 21.10
N GLU A 195 8.55 5.19 21.69
CA GLU A 195 9.20 6.33 22.35
C GLU A 195 9.42 7.50 21.37
N ASP A 196 9.85 7.20 20.15
CA ASP A 196 9.94 8.16 19.05
C ASP A 196 9.22 7.62 17.81
N PRO A 197 7.96 8.02 17.58
CA PRO A 197 7.18 7.56 16.42
C PRO A 197 7.80 7.89 15.06
N ALA A 198 8.49 9.04 14.96
CA ALA A 198 9.09 9.45 13.69
C ALA A 198 10.37 8.65 13.38
N ALA A 199 11.19 8.37 14.38
CA ALA A 199 12.37 7.52 14.25
C ALA A 199 11.97 6.07 13.93
N GLU A 200 10.95 5.55 14.62
CA GLU A 200 10.39 4.22 14.34
C GLU A 200 9.89 4.10 12.90
N LEU A 201 9.17 5.13 12.41
CA LEU A 201 8.68 5.15 11.04
C LEU A 201 9.82 5.19 10.02
N ALA A 202 10.87 5.99 10.29
CA ALA A 202 12.06 6.06 9.44
C ALA A 202 12.80 4.71 9.41
N ALA A 203 13.03 4.09 10.56
CA ALA A 203 13.67 2.78 10.65
C ALA A 203 12.90 1.73 9.84
N ARG A 204 11.57 1.67 9.94
CA ARG A 204 10.74 0.75 9.17
C ARG A 204 10.78 1.03 7.68
N TYR A 205 10.64 2.30 7.27
CA TYR A 205 10.67 2.65 5.86
C TYR A 205 12.00 2.25 5.24
N PHE A 206 13.12 2.63 5.81
CA PHE A 206 14.42 2.32 5.23
C PHE A 206 14.77 0.83 5.31
N THR A 207 14.23 0.09 6.28
CA THR A 207 14.39 -1.38 6.34
C THR A 207 13.58 -2.08 5.26
N SER A 208 12.36 -1.62 4.99
CA SER A 208 11.43 -2.27 4.06
C SER A 208 11.50 -1.74 2.62
N HIS A 209 11.96 -0.50 2.42
CA HIS A 209 12.03 0.13 1.10
C HIS A 209 13.45 0.53 0.68
N GLY A 210 14.41 0.40 1.60
CA GLY A 210 15.80 0.72 1.29
C GLY A 210 16.43 -0.19 0.21
N PRO A 211 17.45 0.31 -0.49
CA PRO A 211 18.05 1.63 -0.39
C PRO A 211 17.15 2.74 -0.96
N ALA A 212 16.96 3.78 -0.18
CA ALA A 212 16.09 4.91 -0.53
C ALA A 212 16.70 6.24 -0.07
N THR A 213 16.30 7.34 -0.70
CA THR A 213 16.80 8.67 -0.36
C THR A 213 15.94 9.33 0.73
N VAL A 214 16.47 10.36 1.36
CA VAL A 214 15.70 11.26 2.26
C VAL A 214 14.44 11.80 1.57
N ARG A 215 14.53 12.08 0.25
CA ARG A 215 13.40 12.57 -0.54
C ARG A 215 12.33 11.52 -0.75
N ASP A 216 12.72 10.25 -0.88
CA ASP A 216 11.78 9.13 -1.02
C ASP A 216 10.97 8.95 0.26
N PHE A 217 11.60 8.95 1.42
CA PHE A 217 10.89 8.88 2.70
C PHE A 217 9.96 10.07 2.93
N GLY A 218 10.41 11.29 2.59
CA GLY A 218 9.54 12.48 2.63
C GLY A 218 8.33 12.37 1.69
N TRP A 219 8.52 11.82 0.50
CA TRP A 219 7.45 11.53 -0.46
C TRP A 219 6.46 10.50 0.09
N TRP A 220 6.97 9.39 0.64
CA TRP A 220 6.16 8.29 1.14
C TRP A 220 5.38 8.67 2.40
N SER A 221 6.02 9.26 3.40
CA SER A 221 5.41 9.62 4.68
C SER A 221 4.55 10.90 4.60
N GLY A 222 4.87 11.81 3.67
CA GLY A 222 4.32 13.16 3.62
C GLY A 222 4.91 14.11 4.66
N LEU A 223 5.95 13.72 5.37
CA LEU A 223 6.66 14.57 6.33
C LEU A 223 7.54 15.62 5.62
N PRO A 224 7.71 16.80 6.21
CA PRO A 224 8.70 17.78 5.74
C PRO A 224 10.11 17.23 5.81
N LEU A 225 10.99 17.64 4.89
CA LEU A 225 12.37 17.12 4.84
C LEU A 225 13.17 17.40 6.13
N SER A 226 12.88 18.47 6.85
CA SER A 226 13.51 18.74 8.16
C SER A 226 13.14 17.69 9.20
N GLN A 227 11.86 17.30 9.27
CA GLN A 227 11.41 16.24 10.17
C GLN A 227 11.93 14.86 9.74
N VAL A 228 12.01 14.61 8.41
CA VAL A 228 12.61 13.40 7.85
C VAL A 228 14.06 13.24 8.29
N ARG A 229 14.89 14.29 8.14
CA ARG A 229 16.30 14.25 8.55
C ARG A 229 16.46 14.02 10.05
N ALA A 230 15.68 14.73 10.87
CA ALA A 230 15.69 14.53 12.32
C ALA A 230 15.22 13.11 12.72
N ALA A 231 14.24 12.51 12.01
CA ALA A 231 13.80 11.15 12.27
C ALA A 231 14.89 10.12 11.92
N ILE A 232 15.60 10.31 10.81
CA ILE A 232 16.73 9.44 10.42
C ILE A 232 17.86 9.53 11.46
N GLU A 233 18.23 10.73 11.88
CA GLU A 233 19.25 10.95 12.92
C GLU A 233 18.90 10.22 14.21
N ARG A 234 17.64 10.34 14.69
CA ARG A 234 17.18 9.68 15.90
C ARG A 234 16.99 8.16 15.75
N ALA A 235 16.75 7.66 14.53
CA ALA A 235 16.76 6.22 14.27
C ALA A 235 18.16 5.59 14.46
N GLY A 236 19.21 6.39 14.33
CA GLY A 236 20.57 6.04 14.72
C GLY A 236 21.07 4.72 14.10
N PRO A 237 21.59 3.79 14.94
CA PRO A 237 22.25 2.57 14.47
C PRO A 237 21.29 1.57 13.79
N ALA A 238 19.99 1.80 13.81
CA ALA A 238 19.04 0.97 13.06
C ALA A 238 19.18 1.17 11.54
N LEU A 239 19.82 2.26 11.11
CA LEU A 239 20.02 2.63 9.72
C LEU A 239 21.51 2.66 9.35
N ALA A 240 21.77 2.42 8.08
CA ALA A 240 23.09 2.56 7.46
C ALA A 240 22.94 3.26 6.11
N THR A 241 24.05 3.78 5.58
CA THR A 241 24.10 4.45 4.28
C THR A 241 24.97 3.70 3.29
N THR A 242 24.68 3.89 2.02
CA THR A 242 25.53 3.48 0.90
C THR A 242 25.49 4.57 -0.17
N GLU A 243 26.62 4.79 -0.83
CA GLU A 243 26.71 5.73 -1.93
C GLU A 243 26.66 4.97 -3.27
N LEU A 244 25.76 5.37 -4.15
CA LEU A 244 25.60 4.79 -5.48
C LEU A 244 25.44 5.91 -6.50
N GLY A 245 26.40 6.01 -7.42
CA GLY A 245 26.33 7.01 -8.49
C GLY A 245 26.42 8.47 -8.01
N GLY A 246 27.06 8.73 -6.87
CA GLY A 246 27.17 10.06 -6.28
C GLY A 246 25.94 10.51 -5.48
N GLU A 247 24.99 9.61 -5.23
CA GLU A 247 23.82 9.85 -4.39
C GLU A 247 23.85 8.94 -3.16
N GLU A 248 23.50 9.51 -1.99
CA GLU A 248 23.42 8.80 -0.73
C GLU A 248 22.05 8.12 -0.58
N TYR A 249 22.10 6.83 -0.27
CA TYR A 249 20.93 6.00 -0.01
C TYR A 249 20.98 5.43 1.42
N TRP A 250 19.85 5.45 2.07
CA TRP A 250 19.64 4.90 3.40
C TRP A 250 18.94 3.53 3.32
N HIS A 251 19.30 2.63 4.22
CA HIS A 251 18.70 1.30 4.33
C HIS A 251 18.79 0.80 5.79
N GLY A 252 18.04 -0.24 6.13
CA GLY A 252 18.18 -0.90 7.42
C GLY A 252 19.57 -1.50 7.58
N SER A 253 20.18 -1.36 8.76
CA SER A 253 21.56 -1.83 9.04
C SER A 253 21.74 -3.34 8.78
N GLY A 254 20.70 -4.16 8.94
CA GLY A 254 20.72 -5.60 8.61
C GLY A 254 20.81 -5.95 7.12
N LEU A 255 20.60 -4.98 6.21
CA LEU A 255 20.69 -5.20 4.77
C LEU A 255 22.14 -5.25 4.26
N ALA A 256 23.08 -4.65 4.96
CA ALA A 256 24.49 -4.59 4.56
C ALA A 256 25.17 -5.98 4.42
N GLY A 257 24.65 -7.01 5.08
CA GLY A 257 25.11 -8.40 4.94
C GLY A 257 24.42 -9.23 3.84
N ALA A 258 23.50 -8.62 3.09
CA ALA A 258 22.69 -9.28 2.05
C ALA A 258 23.00 -8.70 0.65
N ALA A 259 24.26 -8.37 0.38
CA ALA A 259 24.67 -7.91 -0.95
C ALA A 259 24.24 -8.93 -2.02
N PRO A 260 23.76 -8.46 -3.20
CA PRO A 260 23.41 -9.37 -4.30
C PRO A 260 24.63 -10.19 -4.70
N GLY A 261 24.63 -11.48 -4.45
CA GLY A 261 25.73 -12.39 -4.73
C GLY A 261 26.07 -13.38 -3.61
N ASP A 262 25.64 -13.17 -2.38
CA ASP A 262 26.05 -13.99 -1.23
C ASP A 262 25.35 -15.36 -1.10
N GLY A 263 24.74 -15.87 -2.16
CA GLY A 263 24.24 -17.25 -2.25
C GLY A 263 23.15 -17.66 -1.25
N ARG A 264 22.66 -16.74 -0.42
CA ARG A 264 21.56 -16.99 0.53
C ARG A 264 20.20 -16.73 -0.09
N ALA A 265 19.94 -17.28 -1.29
CA ALA A 265 18.60 -17.35 -1.82
C ALA A 265 17.75 -18.22 -0.89
N GLY A 266 16.74 -17.64 -0.28
CA GLY A 266 15.74 -18.40 0.47
C GLY A 266 15.12 -19.46 -0.43
N THR A 267 15.06 -20.70 0.05
CA THR A 267 14.47 -21.83 -0.68
C THR A 267 12.97 -21.55 -0.89
N GLY A 268 12.54 -21.30 -2.15
CA GLY A 268 11.15 -21.33 -2.55
C GLY A 268 10.52 -20.12 -3.22
N GLY A 269 11.28 -19.05 -3.53
CA GLY A 269 10.78 -17.91 -4.31
C GLY A 269 11.48 -17.75 -5.65
N PRO A 270 10.98 -16.92 -6.58
CA PRO A 270 11.72 -16.59 -7.79
C PRO A 270 13.05 -15.97 -7.39
N ALA A 271 14.16 -16.54 -7.92
CA ALA A 271 15.50 -16.00 -7.74
C ALA A 271 15.54 -14.49 -7.98
N ALA A 272 16.45 -13.76 -7.30
CA ALA A 272 16.68 -12.35 -7.60
C ALA A 272 16.74 -12.18 -9.13
N GLY A 273 15.75 -11.50 -9.72
CA GLY A 273 15.60 -11.42 -11.16
C GLY A 273 14.37 -12.15 -11.74
N GLY A 274 13.34 -12.49 -10.95
CA GLY A 274 12.09 -13.12 -11.41
C GLY A 274 11.12 -12.17 -12.11
N ALA A 275 10.10 -12.72 -12.79
CA ALA A 275 8.96 -11.98 -13.27
C ALA A 275 7.92 -11.80 -12.16
N LEU A 276 7.37 -10.60 -12.03
CA LEU A 276 6.35 -10.25 -11.04
C LEU A 276 5.17 -9.56 -11.72
N LEU A 277 3.97 -9.86 -11.25
CA LEU A 277 2.75 -9.13 -11.57
C LEU A 277 2.35 -8.28 -10.37
N LEU A 278 2.90 -7.08 -10.28
CA LEU A 278 2.63 -6.16 -9.18
C LEU A 278 1.23 -5.55 -9.30
N PRO A 279 0.48 -5.41 -8.20
CA PRO A 279 -0.83 -4.76 -8.19
C PRO A 279 -0.75 -3.26 -8.48
N ALA A 280 -1.92 -2.64 -8.66
CA ALA A 280 -2.00 -1.18 -8.67
C ALA A 280 -1.55 -0.61 -7.32
N PHE A 281 -0.84 0.52 -7.36
CA PHE A 281 -0.32 1.21 -6.18
C PHE A 281 0.61 0.36 -5.30
N ASP A 282 1.32 -0.61 -5.89
CA ASP A 282 2.28 -1.41 -5.14
C ASP A 282 3.42 -0.55 -4.58
N GLU A 283 3.88 -0.84 -3.36
CA GLU A 283 4.94 -0.10 -2.68
C GLU A 283 6.23 -0.03 -3.52
N TYR A 284 6.54 -1.05 -4.31
CA TYR A 284 7.68 -1.05 -5.22
C TYR A 284 7.60 0.06 -6.28
N THR A 285 6.39 0.48 -6.66
CA THR A 285 6.17 1.51 -7.69
C THR A 285 5.78 2.88 -7.11
N VAL A 286 5.23 2.96 -5.89
CA VAL A 286 4.71 4.24 -5.35
C VAL A 286 5.51 4.82 -4.20
N ALA A 287 6.33 4.02 -3.53
CA ALA A 287 7.04 4.46 -2.33
C ALA A 287 8.23 5.40 -2.61
N TYR A 288 8.62 5.57 -3.86
CA TYR A 288 9.76 6.39 -4.26
C TYR A 288 9.31 7.66 -5.00
N LYS A 289 9.99 8.77 -4.72
CA LYS A 289 9.76 10.04 -5.43
C LYS A 289 10.25 9.96 -6.87
N ASP A 290 11.48 9.46 -7.06
CA ASP A 290 12.03 9.19 -8.38
C ASP A 290 11.81 7.71 -8.75
N ARG A 291 11.11 7.52 -9.86
CA ARG A 291 10.76 6.21 -10.41
C ARG A 291 11.52 5.88 -11.70
N ALA A 292 12.45 6.75 -12.12
CA ALA A 292 13.21 6.54 -13.36
C ALA A 292 14.00 5.23 -13.33
N LEU A 293 14.49 4.83 -12.17
CA LEU A 293 15.20 3.56 -11.97
C LEU A 293 14.36 2.32 -12.28
N LEU A 294 13.03 2.40 -12.11
CA LEU A 294 12.14 1.29 -12.42
C LEU A 294 11.97 1.08 -13.92
N LEU A 295 12.41 2.03 -14.75
CA LEU A 295 12.28 1.96 -16.19
C LEU A 295 13.61 1.53 -16.80
N ALA A 296 13.55 0.68 -17.83
CA ALA A 296 14.71 0.38 -18.63
C ALA A 296 15.28 1.68 -19.24
N ARG A 297 16.60 1.76 -19.34
CA ARG A 297 17.32 2.96 -19.79
C ARG A 297 16.73 3.55 -21.07
N GLY A 298 16.41 4.84 -21.04
CA GLY A 298 15.84 5.58 -22.18
C GLY A 298 14.33 5.39 -22.38
N ARG A 299 13.64 4.60 -21.54
CA ARG A 299 12.18 4.43 -21.61
C ARG A 299 11.47 5.54 -20.83
N GLN A 300 10.45 6.11 -21.45
CA GLN A 300 9.50 6.99 -20.79
C GLN A 300 8.11 6.36 -20.83
N LEU A 301 7.34 6.54 -19.78
CA LEU A 301 5.95 6.09 -19.69
C LEU A 301 5.02 7.28 -19.50
N PRO A 302 3.76 7.19 -19.98
CA PRO A 302 2.74 8.16 -19.63
C PRO A 302 2.63 8.32 -18.10
N ALA A 303 2.35 9.55 -17.69
CA ALA A 303 2.13 9.86 -16.28
C ALA A 303 1.04 8.95 -15.69
N GLY A 304 1.31 8.34 -14.55
CA GLY A 304 0.39 7.44 -13.87
C GLY A 304 0.45 5.96 -14.30
N ASP A 305 1.17 5.58 -15.35
CA ASP A 305 1.28 4.17 -15.74
C ASP A 305 1.83 3.27 -14.62
N LEU A 306 2.81 3.75 -13.86
CA LEU A 306 3.36 3.03 -12.71
C LEU A 306 2.42 2.96 -11.49
N LEU A 307 1.27 3.65 -11.53
CA LEU A 307 0.19 3.49 -10.53
C LEU A 307 -0.77 2.36 -10.90
N ASN A 308 -0.69 1.84 -12.13
CA ASN A 308 -1.46 0.70 -12.59
C ASN A 308 -0.81 -0.62 -12.14
N PRO A 309 -1.49 -1.77 -12.33
CA PRO A 309 -0.83 -3.06 -12.21
C PRO A 309 0.30 -3.19 -13.25
N VAL A 310 1.51 -3.49 -12.77
CA VAL A 310 2.75 -3.45 -13.55
C VAL A 310 3.36 -4.84 -13.68
N MET A 311 3.81 -5.16 -14.87
CA MET A 311 4.69 -6.31 -15.12
C MET A 311 6.13 -5.89 -14.82
N VAL A 312 6.78 -6.58 -13.87
CA VAL A 312 8.18 -6.33 -13.52
C VAL A 312 9.02 -7.53 -13.91
N LEU A 313 10.16 -7.29 -14.53
CA LEU A 313 11.16 -8.28 -14.90
C LEU A 313 12.52 -7.79 -14.44
N ASP A 314 13.20 -8.58 -13.62
CA ASP A 314 14.52 -8.25 -13.09
C ASP A 314 14.60 -6.84 -12.46
N GLY A 315 13.53 -6.46 -11.76
CA GLY A 315 13.38 -5.14 -11.12
C GLY A 315 12.88 -4.01 -12.02
N HIS A 316 12.81 -4.19 -13.33
CA HIS A 316 12.33 -3.16 -14.25
C HIS A 316 10.87 -3.35 -14.65
N ALA A 317 10.14 -2.26 -14.75
CA ALA A 317 8.78 -2.25 -15.29
C ALA A 317 8.83 -2.47 -16.81
N VAL A 318 8.28 -3.59 -17.27
CA VAL A 318 8.32 -4.02 -18.68
C VAL A 318 6.96 -4.08 -19.36
N GLY A 319 5.87 -3.82 -18.64
CA GLY A 319 4.52 -3.87 -19.16
C GLY A 319 3.47 -3.49 -18.14
N LEU A 320 2.22 -3.47 -18.58
CA LEU A 320 1.04 -3.38 -17.73
C LEU A 320 0.30 -4.72 -17.76
N TRP A 321 -0.50 -4.98 -16.73
CA TRP A 321 -1.42 -6.10 -16.76
C TRP A 321 -2.78 -5.71 -16.19
N LYS A 322 -3.79 -6.51 -16.47
CA LYS A 322 -5.10 -6.37 -15.87
C LYS A 322 -5.68 -7.72 -15.55
N ARG A 323 -6.69 -7.72 -14.71
CA ARG A 323 -7.48 -8.91 -14.36
C ARG A 323 -8.97 -8.65 -14.51
N VAL A 324 -9.69 -9.66 -14.88
CA VAL A 324 -11.14 -9.77 -14.72
C VAL A 324 -11.41 -11.04 -13.93
N ILE A 325 -12.01 -10.89 -12.76
CA ILE A 325 -12.36 -12.03 -11.89
C ILE A 325 -13.82 -12.31 -12.07
N THR A 326 -14.15 -13.56 -12.36
CA THR A 326 -15.51 -14.08 -12.48
C THR A 326 -15.67 -15.27 -11.54
N GLY A 327 -16.89 -15.75 -11.34
CA GLY A 327 -17.11 -16.98 -10.57
C GLY A 327 -16.50 -18.25 -11.19
N ARG A 328 -16.02 -18.18 -12.44
CA ARG A 328 -15.39 -19.30 -13.16
C ARG A 328 -13.87 -19.26 -13.17
N GLY A 329 -13.25 -18.11 -12.88
CA GLY A 329 -11.79 -17.95 -12.91
C GLY A 329 -11.33 -16.52 -13.05
N ALA A 330 -10.02 -16.35 -13.14
CA ALA A 330 -9.35 -15.07 -13.35
C ALA A 330 -8.81 -14.99 -14.80
N GLN A 331 -9.27 -14.01 -15.56
CA GLN A 331 -8.70 -13.68 -16.87
C GLN A 331 -7.61 -12.63 -16.67
N LEU A 332 -6.37 -12.98 -16.96
CA LEU A 332 -5.21 -12.11 -16.86
C LEU A 332 -4.79 -11.66 -18.25
N THR A 333 -4.73 -10.35 -18.46
CA THR A 333 -4.26 -9.79 -19.74
C THR A 333 -2.91 -9.12 -19.51
N LEU A 334 -1.88 -9.63 -20.14
CA LEU A 334 -0.51 -9.12 -20.11
C LEU A 334 -0.28 -8.18 -21.30
N ALA A 335 0.26 -6.99 -21.02
CA ALA A 335 0.48 -5.96 -22.04
C ALA A 335 1.92 -5.41 -21.95
N PRO A 336 2.89 -6.15 -22.46
CA PRO A 336 4.28 -5.73 -22.43
C PRO A 336 4.51 -4.46 -23.25
N PHE A 337 5.43 -3.60 -22.81
CA PHE A 337 5.80 -2.39 -23.51
C PHE A 337 6.61 -2.65 -24.79
N GLY A 338 7.13 -3.84 -24.95
CA GLY A 338 7.89 -4.30 -26.10
C GLY A 338 7.82 -5.82 -26.25
N ARG A 339 8.57 -6.37 -27.22
CA ARG A 339 8.63 -7.81 -27.41
C ARG A 339 9.36 -8.49 -26.24
N LEU A 340 8.73 -9.44 -25.58
CA LEU A 340 9.35 -10.30 -24.58
C LEU A 340 10.02 -11.50 -25.25
N ALA A 341 11.19 -11.90 -24.75
CA ALA A 341 11.80 -13.17 -25.12
C ALA A 341 10.90 -14.34 -24.72
N ARG A 342 11.12 -15.54 -25.31
CA ARG A 342 10.30 -16.71 -24.98
C ARG A 342 10.41 -17.08 -23.50
N GLY A 343 11.62 -17.15 -22.97
CA GLY A 343 11.83 -17.47 -21.55
C GLY A 343 11.19 -16.45 -20.60
N ASP A 344 11.13 -15.15 -20.98
CA ASP A 344 10.46 -14.13 -20.14
C ASP A 344 8.94 -14.32 -20.15
N ARG A 345 8.36 -14.74 -21.26
CA ARG A 345 6.92 -15.07 -21.31
C ARG A 345 6.59 -16.26 -20.40
N ASP A 346 7.45 -17.27 -20.39
CA ASP A 346 7.29 -18.45 -19.53
C ASP A 346 7.37 -18.05 -18.04
N ARG A 347 8.29 -17.13 -17.69
CA ARG A 347 8.40 -16.57 -16.34
C ARG A 347 7.13 -15.78 -15.93
N PHE A 348 6.52 -15.02 -16.84
CA PHE A 348 5.24 -14.35 -16.57
C PHE A 348 4.06 -15.32 -16.49
N ALA A 349 4.08 -16.45 -17.19
CA ALA A 349 3.08 -17.49 -17.00
C ALA A 349 3.12 -18.05 -15.56
N VAL A 350 4.30 -18.34 -15.03
CA VAL A 350 4.50 -18.75 -13.62
C VAL A 350 4.00 -17.67 -12.65
N ALA A 351 4.29 -16.39 -12.91
CA ALA A 351 3.78 -15.29 -12.08
C ALA A 351 2.24 -15.19 -12.10
N ALA A 352 1.63 -15.48 -13.23
CA ALA A 352 0.17 -15.52 -13.38
C ALA A 352 -0.46 -16.73 -12.65
N GLU A 353 0.17 -17.90 -12.71
CA GLU A 353 -0.24 -19.08 -11.94
C GLU A 353 -0.18 -18.82 -10.43
N ARG A 354 0.88 -18.13 -9.96
CA ARG A 354 0.99 -17.73 -8.57
C ARG A 354 -0.16 -16.81 -8.14
N TYR A 355 -0.56 -15.88 -9.00
CA TYR A 355 -1.71 -15.01 -8.73
C TYR A 355 -3.03 -15.81 -8.69
N ALA A 356 -3.20 -16.76 -9.59
CA ALA A 356 -4.36 -17.66 -9.63
C ALA A 356 -4.46 -18.51 -8.35
N ALA A 357 -3.35 -19.11 -7.94
CA ALA A 357 -3.26 -19.87 -6.69
C ALA A 357 -3.59 -19.02 -5.46
N PHE A 358 -3.13 -17.74 -5.43
CA PHE A 358 -3.49 -16.78 -4.38
C PHE A 358 -4.99 -16.54 -4.29
N LEU A 359 -5.69 -16.50 -5.43
CA LEU A 359 -7.15 -16.36 -5.49
C LEU A 359 -7.90 -17.66 -5.25
N GLY A 360 -7.25 -18.82 -5.33
CA GLY A 360 -7.91 -20.13 -5.35
C GLY A 360 -8.75 -20.36 -6.61
N LEU A 361 -8.40 -19.74 -7.73
CA LEU A 361 -9.14 -19.74 -8.98
C LEU A 361 -8.24 -20.18 -10.15
N PRO A 362 -8.78 -20.87 -11.19
CA PRO A 362 -8.04 -21.09 -12.42
C PRO A 362 -7.77 -19.76 -13.13
N ALA A 363 -6.63 -19.65 -13.84
CA ALA A 363 -6.28 -18.47 -14.62
C ALA A 363 -6.24 -18.77 -16.12
N GLU A 364 -6.77 -17.84 -16.91
CA GLU A 364 -6.56 -17.75 -18.35
C GLU A 364 -5.66 -16.53 -18.65
N ILE A 365 -4.64 -16.72 -19.47
CA ILE A 365 -3.69 -15.68 -19.81
C ILE A 365 -3.89 -15.25 -21.25
N ALA A 366 -4.14 -13.96 -21.47
CA ALA A 366 -4.20 -13.31 -22.76
C ALA A 366 -3.13 -12.24 -22.89
N THR A 367 -2.76 -11.89 -24.12
CA THR A 367 -1.82 -10.80 -24.41
C THR A 367 -2.55 -9.67 -25.13
N ALA A 368 -2.24 -8.43 -24.76
CA ALA A 368 -2.78 -7.23 -25.38
C ALA A 368 -1.70 -6.14 -25.53
N THR A 369 -2.03 -5.04 -26.17
CA THR A 369 -1.19 -3.84 -26.17
C THR A 369 -1.44 -2.98 -24.93
N PRO A 370 -0.46 -2.20 -24.44
CA PRO A 370 -0.66 -1.29 -23.32
C PRO A 370 -1.81 -0.29 -23.55
N ALA A 371 -2.02 0.15 -24.80
CA ALA A 371 -3.11 1.05 -25.16
C ALA A 371 -4.50 0.39 -24.93
N GLN A 372 -4.65 -0.89 -25.22
CA GLN A 372 -5.89 -1.64 -24.97
C GLN A 372 -6.17 -1.78 -23.47
N VAL A 373 -5.14 -2.01 -22.66
CA VAL A 373 -5.28 -2.09 -21.20
C VAL A 373 -5.67 -0.74 -20.59
N ARG A 374 -5.10 0.38 -21.08
CA ARG A 374 -5.43 1.74 -20.60
C ARG A 374 -6.86 2.16 -20.96
N ARG A 375 -7.33 1.88 -22.18
CA ARG A 375 -8.65 2.31 -22.67
C ARG A 375 -9.82 1.74 -21.86
N GLN A 376 -9.68 0.56 -21.30
CA GLN A 376 -10.73 -0.11 -20.53
C GLN A 376 -10.91 0.42 -19.09
N ARG A 377 -10.13 1.43 -18.69
CA ARG A 377 -10.21 2.11 -17.38
C ARG A 377 -10.90 3.47 -17.40
N ARG A 378 -11.39 3.95 -18.54
CA ARG A 378 -12.26 5.14 -18.55
C ARG A 378 -13.64 4.71 -18.03
N PRO A 379 -14.12 5.34 -16.89
CA PRO A 379 -15.44 5.09 -16.37
C PRO A 379 -16.51 5.48 -17.36
#